data_071d94608481217b7dd1161515b4e343
#
_entry.id   071d94608481217b7dd1161515b4e343
#
_cell.length_a   1.000
_cell.length_b   1.000
_cell.length_c   1.000
_cell.angle_alpha   90.00
_cell.angle_beta   90.00
_cell.angle_gamma   90.00
#
_symmetry.space_group_name_H-M   'P 1'
#
loop_
_entity.id
_entity.type
_entity.pdbx_description
1 polymer ?
#
loop_
_entity_poly.entity_id
_entity_poly.type
_entity_poly.pdbx_seq_one_letter_code
_entity_poly.pdbx_strand_id
1 'polypeptide(L)'
;MENIVSTEKNIVSLALADIQPSTYNPRKRFDEAALAELAASIRRQGVLQPIGVRPVADTGRFEIIFGERRYRASLMAEQAEIPAIVLDVSDEEAQEMAVTENLQREDVS
;
A
#
# COMPACT_ATOMS: atom_id res chain seq x y z
N MET A 1 -14.41 -17.33 -15.24
CA MET A 1 -13.93 -16.70 -15.41
C MET A 1 -14.00 -15.47 -14.84
N GLU A 2 -14.83 -15.02 -14.62
CA GLU A 2 -14.96 -13.81 -14.09
C GLU A 2 -14.43 -13.60 -12.77
N ASN A 3 -14.28 -14.61 -12.01
CA ASN A 3 -13.78 -14.48 -10.69
C ASN A 3 -12.44 -13.87 -10.60
N ILE A 4 -11.60 -14.22 -11.49
CA ILE A 4 -10.26 -13.72 -11.50
C ILE A 4 -10.24 -12.26 -11.75
N VAL A 5 -11.11 -11.85 -12.61
CA VAL A 5 -11.14 -10.46 -12.98
C VAL A 5 -11.63 -9.58 -11.87
N SER A 6 -12.41 -10.13 -10.95
CA SER A 6 -12.99 -9.28 -9.92
C SER A 6 -11.93 -8.61 -9.06
N THR A 7 -10.80 -9.25 -8.86
CA THR A 7 -9.73 -8.63 -8.09
C THR A 7 -9.20 -7.39 -8.79
N GLU A 8 -9.06 -7.48 -10.08
CA GLU A 8 -8.53 -6.38 -10.85
C GLU A 8 -9.47 -5.21 -10.93
N LYS A 9 -10.77 -5.47 -10.82
CA LYS A 9 -11.73 -4.40 -10.90
C LYS A 9 -11.61 -3.42 -9.75
N ASN A 10 -10.97 -3.84 -8.67
CA ASN A 10 -10.85 -2.99 -7.51
C ASN A 10 -9.63 -2.10 -7.51
N ILE A 11 -8.83 -2.16 -8.56
CA ILE A 11 -7.64 -1.33 -8.62
C ILE A 11 -8.03 0.05 -9.11
N VAL A 12 -7.71 1.05 -8.31
CA VAL A 12 -8.00 2.44 -8.65
C VAL A 12 -6.75 3.26 -8.41
N SER A 13 -6.74 4.46 -8.96
CA SER A 13 -5.63 5.38 -8.75
C SER A 13 -6.03 6.36 -7.67
N LEU A 14 -5.28 6.41 -6.59
CA LEU A 14 -5.58 7.30 -5.46
C LEU A 14 -4.49 8.34 -5.31
N ALA A 15 -4.91 9.55 -4.93
CA ALA A 15 -3.93 10.60 -4.64
C ALA A 15 -3.18 10.25 -3.37
N LEU A 16 -1.85 10.37 -3.41
CA LEU A 16 -1.05 10.07 -2.23
C LEU A 16 -1.44 10.95 -1.05
N ALA A 17 -1.90 12.16 -1.32
CA ALA A 17 -2.32 13.07 -0.25
C ALA A 17 -3.52 12.54 0.53
N ASP A 18 -4.28 11.63 -0.05
CA ASP A 18 -5.47 11.08 0.60
C ASP A 18 -5.18 9.78 1.33
N ILE A 19 -3.93 9.35 1.39
CA ILE A 19 -3.56 8.08 1.99
C ILE A 19 -2.78 8.33 3.27
N GLN A 20 -3.05 7.53 4.29
CA GLN A 20 -2.32 7.61 5.54
C GLN A 20 -1.73 6.25 5.87
N PRO A 21 -0.62 6.23 6.65
CA PRO A 21 0.01 4.96 7.00
C PRO A 21 -0.89 4.07 7.83
N SER A 22 -0.55 2.78 7.83
CA SER A 22 -1.31 1.82 8.60
C SER A 22 -1.16 2.06 10.09
N THR A 23 -2.27 2.03 10.81
CA THR A 23 -2.24 2.10 12.25
C THR A 23 -1.67 0.83 12.86
N TYR A 24 -1.85 -0.28 12.17
CA TYR A 24 -1.52 -1.59 12.71
C TYR A 24 -0.25 -2.20 12.17
N ASN A 25 0.51 -1.44 11.41
CA ASN A 25 1.73 -1.97 10.81
C ASN A 25 2.77 -2.15 11.91
N PRO A 26 3.22 -3.39 12.19
CA PRO A 26 4.24 -3.59 13.22
C PRO A 26 5.60 -3.11 12.80
N ARG A 27 5.84 -2.93 11.51
CA ARG A 27 7.13 -2.49 11.02
C ARG A 27 7.21 -0.98 11.11
N LYS A 28 8.08 -0.49 11.99
CA LYS A 28 8.20 0.93 12.21
C LYS A 28 9.40 1.55 11.52
N ARG A 29 10.32 0.73 11.06
CA ARG A 29 11.52 1.23 10.42
C ARG A 29 11.66 0.69 9.03
N PHE A 30 12.25 1.50 8.17
CA PHE A 30 12.47 1.11 6.79
C PHE A 30 13.90 1.50 6.44
N ASP A 31 14.56 0.63 5.68
CA ASP A 31 15.91 0.88 5.20
C ASP A 31 15.83 2.01 4.17
N GLU A 32 16.43 3.14 4.50
CA GLU A 32 16.34 4.30 3.63
C GLU A 32 17.03 4.08 2.29
N ALA A 33 18.11 3.33 2.28
CA ALA A 33 18.79 3.05 1.02
C ALA A 33 17.90 2.22 0.11
N ALA A 34 17.23 1.22 0.67
CA ALA A 34 16.34 0.39 -0.11
C ALA A 34 15.14 1.20 -0.61
N LEU A 35 14.62 2.10 0.22
CA LEU A 35 13.53 2.96 -0.20
C LEU A 35 13.97 3.88 -1.33
N ALA A 36 15.18 4.41 -1.24
CA ALA A 36 15.68 5.30 -2.29
C ALA A 36 15.80 4.57 -3.62
N GLU A 37 16.24 3.32 -3.58
CA GLU A 37 16.32 2.52 -4.80
C GLU A 37 14.95 2.26 -5.39
N LEU A 38 13.99 1.96 -4.51
CA LEU A 38 12.63 1.73 -4.97
C LEU A 38 12.04 3.01 -5.53
N ALA A 39 12.33 4.15 -4.90
CA ALA A 39 11.84 5.43 -5.38
C ALA A 39 12.40 5.72 -6.77
N ALA A 40 13.68 5.41 -7.00
CA ALA A 40 14.27 5.63 -8.31
C ALA A 40 13.59 4.77 -9.35
N SER A 41 13.28 3.52 -9.00
CA SER A 41 12.57 2.63 -9.90
C SER A 41 11.17 3.18 -10.22
N ILE A 42 10.50 3.71 -9.21
CA ILE A 42 9.16 4.25 -9.39
C ILE A 42 9.19 5.47 -10.31
N ARG A 43 10.21 6.31 -10.18
CA ARG A 43 10.34 7.45 -11.09
C ARG A 43 10.47 7.01 -12.54
N ARG A 44 11.16 5.89 -12.75
CA ARG A 44 11.38 5.42 -14.11
C ARG A 44 10.20 4.63 -14.67
N GLN A 45 9.58 3.82 -13.85
CA GLN A 45 8.60 2.85 -14.34
C GLN A 45 7.21 2.99 -13.74
N GLY A 46 7.06 3.83 -12.72
CA GLY A 46 5.81 3.91 -12.00
C GLY A 46 5.67 2.77 -11.00
N VAL A 47 4.56 2.75 -10.31
CA VAL A 47 4.28 1.70 -9.33
C VAL A 47 3.62 0.54 -10.06
N LEU A 48 4.29 -0.61 -10.09
CA LEU A 48 3.83 -1.75 -10.85
C LEU A 48 2.84 -2.63 -10.10
N GLN A 49 2.87 -2.56 -8.77
CA GLN A 49 1.96 -3.35 -7.95
C GLN A 49 1.14 -2.44 -7.06
N PRO A 50 -0.16 -2.66 -6.96
CA PRO A 50 -0.99 -1.79 -6.13
C PRO A 50 -0.76 -2.04 -4.65
N ILE A 51 -1.04 -1.03 -3.85
CA ILE A 51 -1.10 -1.18 -2.40
C ILE A 51 -2.52 -1.53 -2.02
N GLY A 52 -2.72 -2.00 -0.80
CA GLY A 52 -4.06 -2.27 -0.29
C GLY A 52 -4.43 -1.22 0.73
N VAL A 53 -5.63 -0.66 0.59
CA VAL A 53 -6.10 0.38 1.49
C VAL A 53 -7.55 0.12 1.86
N ARG A 54 -8.02 0.79 2.91
CA ARG A 54 -9.44 0.79 3.26
C ARG A 54 -9.87 2.22 3.54
N PRO A 55 -11.15 2.53 3.31
CA PRO A 55 -11.63 3.88 3.59
C PRO A 55 -11.63 4.16 5.09
N VAL A 56 -11.32 5.39 5.45
CA VAL A 56 -11.45 5.85 6.83
C VAL A 56 -12.74 6.63 6.91
N ALA A 57 -13.65 6.17 7.76
CA ALA A 57 -15.00 6.71 7.81
C ALA A 57 -15.00 8.23 7.99
N ASP A 58 -15.86 8.89 7.21
CA ASP A 58 -16.13 10.33 7.35
C ASP A 58 -14.96 11.25 7.07
N THR A 59 -13.93 10.77 6.42
CA THR A 59 -12.76 11.63 6.17
C THR A 59 -12.43 11.79 4.70
N GLY A 60 -12.88 10.86 3.85
CA GLY A 60 -12.46 10.85 2.46
C GLY A 60 -11.03 10.35 2.27
N ARG A 61 -10.42 9.85 3.33
CA ARG A 61 -9.05 9.35 3.29
C ARG A 61 -9.03 7.84 3.33
N PHE A 62 -7.86 7.28 3.05
CA PHE A 62 -7.68 5.83 3.01
C PHE A 62 -6.49 5.46 3.88
N GLU A 63 -6.61 4.33 4.57
CA GLU A 63 -5.55 3.82 5.42
C GLU A 63 -4.90 2.63 4.73
N ILE A 64 -3.57 2.56 4.75
CA ILE A 64 -2.85 1.47 4.12
C ILE A 64 -3.02 0.20 4.95
N ILE A 65 -3.32 -0.90 4.26
CA ILE A 65 -3.35 -2.22 4.88
C ILE A 65 -2.08 -2.97 4.54
N PHE A 66 -1.63 -2.90 3.29
CA PHE A 66 -0.34 -3.48 2.91
C PHE A 66 0.30 -2.62 1.83
N GLY A 67 1.62 -2.75 1.69
CA GLY A 67 2.33 -2.02 0.67
C GLY A 67 2.90 -0.69 1.14
N GLU A 68 3.17 -0.54 2.44
CA GLU A 68 3.63 0.74 2.96
C GLU A 68 4.97 1.15 2.37
N ARG A 69 5.84 0.19 2.04
CA ARG A 69 7.10 0.53 1.40
C ARG A 69 6.88 1.22 0.06
N ARG A 70 5.92 0.72 -0.71
CA ARG A 70 5.61 1.34 -2.00
C ARG A 70 5.04 2.74 -1.81
N TYR A 71 4.22 2.91 -0.78
CA TYR A 71 3.68 4.23 -0.47
C TYR A 71 4.80 5.21 -0.12
N ARG A 72 5.70 4.80 0.78
CA ARG A 72 6.77 5.69 1.19
C ARG A 72 7.72 6.01 0.04
N ALA A 73 8.04 5.00 -0.77
CA ALA A 73 8.92 5.23 -1.92
C ALA A 73 8.25 6.12 -2.95
N SER A 74 6.93 6.01 -3.10
CA SER A 74 6.20 6.87 -4.02
C SER A 74 6.24 8.33 -3.56
N LEU A 75 6.17 8.56 -2.26
CA LEU A 75 6.32 9.90 -1.73
C LEU A 75 7.72 10.44 -2.02
N MET A 76 8.74 9.61 -1.84
CA MET A 76 10.10 10.03 -2.14
C MET A 76 10.28 10.31 -3.62
N ALA A 77 9.56 9.59 -4.46
CA ALA A 77 9.61 9.78 -5.90
C ALA A 77 8.72 10.93 -6.37
N GLU A 78 8.05 11.58 -5.43
CA GLU A 78 7.20 12.73 -5.71
C GLU A 78 6.09 12.41 -6.70
N GLN A 79 5.53 11.24 -6.56
CA GLN A 79 4.38 10.84 -7.38
C GLN A 79 3.12 11.49 -6.84
N ALA A 80 2.18 11.80 -7.72
CA ALA A 80 0.91 12.38 -7.31
C ALA A 80 -0.09 11.29 -6.91
N GLU A 81 -0.03 10.14 -7.57
CA GLU A 81 -1.01 9.08 -7.38
C GLU A 81 -0.33 7.73 -7.33
N ILE A 82 -1.05 6.76 -6.79
CA ILE A 82 -0.54 5.40 -6.69
C ILE A 82 -1.70 4.44 -6.93
N PRO A 83 -1.46 3.32 -7.64
CA PRO A 83 -2.52 2.33 -7.81
C PRO A 83 -2.80 1.62 -6.48
N ALA A 84 -4.06 1.39 -6.20
CA ALA A 84 -4.48 0.83 -4.94
C ALA A 84 -5.68 -0.06 -5.12
N ILE A 85 -5.79 -1.07 -4.25
CA ILE A 85 -6.98 -1.89 -4.15
C ILE A 85 -7.71 -1.44 -2.90
N VAL A 86 -8.97 -1.05 -3.06
CA VAL A 86 -9.78 -0.62 -1.94
C VAL A 86 -10.47 -1.83 -1.35
N LEU A 87 -10.18 -2.12 -0.09
CA LEU A 87 -10.70 -3.29 0.59
C LEU A 87 -11.72 -2.86 1.63
N ASP A 88 -12.77 -3.66 1.75
CA ASP A 88 -13.81 -3.39 2.73
C ASP A 88 -13.61 -4.40 3.87
N VAL A 89 -12.74 -4.04 4.80
CA VAL A 89 -12.37 -4.94 5.89
C VAL A 89 -12.53 -4.23 7.23
N SER A 90 -12.76 -5.02 8.26
CA SER A 90 -12.89 -4.49 9.61
C SER A 90 -11.52 -4.12 10.16
N ASP A 91 -11.51 -3.47 11.33
CA ASP A 91 -10.26 -3.16 12.01
C ASP A 91 -9.47 -4.42 12.29
N GLU A 92 -10.16 -5.45 12.75
CA GLU A 92 -9.52 -6.72 13.08
C GLU A 92 -8.88 -7.34 11.85
N GLU A 93 -9.62 -7.36 10.76
CA GLU A 93 -9.11 -7.92 9.52
C GLU A 93 -7.93 -7.13 8.99
N ALA A 94 -8.01 -5.81 9.09
CA ALA A 94 -6.93 -4.96 8.63
C ALA A 94 -5.66 -5.21 9.44
N GLN A 95 -5.81 -5.39 10.74
CA GLN A 95 -4.68 -5.67 11.59
C GLN A 95 -4.03 -7.00 11.23
N GLU A 96 -4.84 -8.02 11.00
CA GLU A 96 -4.33 -9.32 10.62
C GLU A 96 -3.59 -9.27 9.29
N MET A 97 -4.15 -8.56 8.34
CA MET A 97 -3.53 -8.47 7.02
C MET A 97 -2.19 -7.76 7.09
N ALA A 98 -2.10 -6.72 7.89
CA ALA A 98 -0.85 -5.97 8.01
C ALA A 98 0.24 -6.84 8.64
N VAL A 99 -0.12 -7.60 9.67
CA VAL A 99 0.85 -8.48 10.34
C VAL A 99 1.28 -9.61 9.41
N THR A 100 0.33 -10.20 8.71
CA THR A 100 0.64 -11.30 7.81
C THR A 100 1.57 -10.85 6.70
N GLU A 101 1.31 -9.69 6.15
CA GLU A 101 2.15 -9.18 5.08
C GLU A 101 3.59 -9.01 5.55
N ASN A 102 3.78 -8.46 6.75
CA ASN A 102 5.12 -8.27 7.28
C ASN A 102 5.82 -9.60 7.57
N LEU A 103 5.09 -10.58 8.08
CA LEU A 103 5.67 -11.88 8.34
C LEU A 103 6.11 -12.56 7.05
N GLN A 104 5.33 -12.44 6.00
CA GLN A 104 5.70 -13.02 4.73
C GLN A 104 6.95 -12.39 4.17
N ARG A 105 7.11 -11.09 4.36
CA ARG A 105 8.31 -10.42 3.88
C ARG A 105 9.54 -10.92 4.61
N GLU A 106 9.41 -11.16 5.89
CA GLU A 106 10.53 -11.66 6.65
C GLU A 106 10.90 -13.07 6.23
N ASP A 107 9.90 -13.87 5.90
CA ASP A 107 10.17 -15.22 5.45
C ASP A 107 10.92 -15.26 4.14
N VAL A 108 10.74 -14.27 3.32
CA VAL A 108 11.37 -14.23 2.02
C VAL A 108 12.83 -13.85 2.12
N SER A 109 13.17 -13.07 3.08
CA SER A 109 14.57 -12.63 3.22
C SER A 109 15.49 -13.72 3.76
#